data_f5f2f59d5ab66179d0b881da6383d9a6
#
_entry.id   f5f2f59d5ab66179d0b881da6383d9a6
#
_cell.length_a   1.000
_cell.length_b   1.000
_cell.length_c   1.000
_cell.angle_alpha   90.00
_cell.angle_beta   90.00
_cell.angle_gamma   90.00
#
_symmetry.space_group_name_H-M   'P 1'
#
loop_
_entity.id
_entity.type
_entity.pdbx_description
1 polymer ?
#
loop_
_entity_poly.entity_id
_entity_poly.type
_entity_poly.pdbx_seq_one_letter_code
_entity_poly.pdbx_strand_id
1 'polypeptide(L)'
;PRRRGFFGRDVSYVRAVDNVSFHIRRGETLGLVGESGCGKTTIGRCVVRYYQPTAGEVTYYGDGTPVDLAKLNRQQLHKYRQEIRMIFQDPYSSLNPRMTVFEIVAEVLKVNGLASGKELEDRVAQLLRRVGLRPEYMRRYPHAFSGGERQRIVIARALATNPRLIVADEAISALDVSIRAQILNLLEDLQEELGLTYLFIAHDLSVIRHICDRVAVMYV
;
A
#
# COMPACT_ATOMS: atom_id res chain seq x y z
N PRO A 1 9.47 18.52 -12.63
CA PRO A 1 10.12 19.73 -13.15
C PRO A 1 9.32 20.97 -12.73
N ARG A 2 9.99 21.95 -12.13
CA ARG A 2 9.41 23.29 -11.87
C ARG A 2 9.90 24.21 -12.98
N ARG A 3 8.99 24.83 -13.75
CA ARG A 3 9.33 25.85 -14.74
C ARG A 3 9.53 27.19 -14.02
N ARG A 4 10.73 27.74 -14.09
CA ARG A 4 11.06 29.11 -13.66
C ARG A 4 11.56 29.91 -14.87
N GLY A 5 11.05 31.13 -15.04
CA GLY A 5 11.46 32.06 -16.09
C GLY A 5 10.32 32.53 -17.00
N PHE A 6 10.35 33.80 -17.43
CA PHE A 6 9.34 34.43 -18.29
C PHE A 6 9.20 33.78 -19.67
N PHE A 7 10.20 32.96 -20.12
CA PHE A 7 10.23 32.21 -21.38
C PHE A 7 10.35 30.69 -21.18
N GLY A 8 10.17 30.14 -19.96
CA GLY A 8 10.05 28.69 -19.71
C GLY A 8 11.28 27.85 -20.07
N ARG A 9 12.47 28.43 -20.20
CA ARG A 9 13.71 27.73 -20.62
C ARG A 9 14.47 27.04 -19.49
N ASP A 10 14.32 27.48 -18.22
CA ASP A 10 14.99 26.84 -17.10
C ASP A 10 14.09 25.80 -16.43
N VAL A 11 14.37 24.54 -16.69
CA VAL A 11 13.70 23.42 -16.03
C VAL A 11 14.57 22.99 -14.85
N SER A 12 14.16 23.38 -13.63
CA SER A 12 14.78 22.85 -12.42
C SER A 12 14.14 21.51 -12.05
N TYR A 13 14.96 20.51 -11.77
CA TYR A 13 14.52 19.20 -11.28
C TYR A 13 14.67 19.15 -9.76
N VAL A 14 13.63 18.73 -9.07
CA VAL A 14 13.74 18.34 -7.67
C VAL A 14 14.08 16.86 -7.65
N ARG A 15 15.23 16.50 -7.09
CA ARG A 15 15.61 15.11 -6.83
C ARG A 15 14.89 14.66 -5.56
N ALA A 16 13.72 14.03 -5.72
CA ALA A 16 12.91 13.59 -4.59
C ALA A 16 13.51 12.36 -3.90
N VAL A 17 14.27 11.56 -4.64
CA VAL A 17 15.06 10.40 -4.17
C VAL A 17 16.35 10.40 -4.98
N ASP A 18 17.49 10.32 -4.32
CA ASP A 18 18.80 10.28 -4.97
C ASP A 18 19.65 9.17 -4.34
N ASN A 19 20.13 8.24 -5.19
CA ASN A 19 21.09 7.18 -4.87
C ASN A 19 20.73 6.36 -3.61
N VAL A 20 19.49 5.86 -3.53
CA VAL A 20 19.02 5.03 -2.42
C VAL A 20 18.99 3.56 -2.86
N SER A 21 19.61 2.67 -2.07
CA SER A 21 19.56 1.23 -2.27
C SER A 21 19.19 0.52 -0.98
N PHE A 22 18.23 -0.40 -1.03
CA PHE A 22 17.81 -1.25 0.08
C PHE A 22 17.16 -2.53 -0.44
N HIS A 23 16.93 -3.48 0.43
CA HIS A 23 16.19 -4.71 0.11
C HIS A 23 15.21 -5.04 1.24
N ILE A 24 14.15 -5.74 0.89
CA ILE A 24 13.14 -6.27 1.79
C ILE A 24 13.13 -7.78 1.62
N ARG A 25 13.26 -8.53 2.71
CA ARG A 25 13.23 -9.98 2.71
C ARG A 25 11.77 -10.46 2.69
N ARG A 26 11.54 -11.65 2.17
CA ARG A 26 10.20 -12.25 2.19
C ARG A 26 9.74 -12.46 3.65
N GLY A 27 8.52 -12.06 3.96
CA GLY A 27 7.94 -12.16 5.29
C GLY A 27 8.46 -11.11 6.28
N GLU A 28 9.33 -10.17 5.84
CA GLU A 28 9.88 -9.10 6.68
C GLU A 28 8.99 -7.86 6.65
N THR A 29 8.92 -7.15 7.76
CA THR A 29 8.46 -5.76 7.83
C THR A 29 9.66 -4.83 7.88
N LEU A 30 9.96 -4.15 6.75
CA LEU A 30 10.96 -3.09 6.70
C LEU A 30 10.31 -1.72 6.96
N GLY A 31 10.73 -1.06 8.04
CA GLY A 31 10.34 0.32 8.33
C GLY A 31 11.17 1.32 7.54
N LEU A 32 10.52 2.31 6.94
CA LEU A 32 11.18 3.44 6.29
C LEU A 32 10.80 4.72 7.02
N VAL A 33 11.77 5.33 7.72
CA VAL A 33 11.58 6.54 8.54
C VAL A 33 12.44 7.69 8.04
N GLY A 34 12.15 8.88 8.47
CA GLY A 34 12.91 10.10 8.15
C GLY A 34 12.03 11.34 8.20
N GLU A 35 12.64 12.50 8.01
CA GLU A 35 11.95 13.78 8.06
C GLU A 35 10.85 13.91 6.98
N SER A 36 9.90 14.82 7.21
CA SER A 36 8.89 15.15 6.20
C SER A 36 9.57 15.71 4.95
N GLY A 37 9.20 15.18 3.78
CA GLY A 37 9.77 15.63 2.50
C GLY A 37 11.04 14.90 2.05
N CYS A 38 11.65 14.01 2.86
CA CYS A 38 12.88 13.28 2.46
C CYS A 38 12.66 12.21 1.37
N GLY A 39 11.43 12.01 0.87
CA GLY A 39 11.18 11.13 -0.29
C GLY A 39 10.60 9.76 0.02
N LYS A 40 10.25 9.41 1.27
CA LYS A 40 9.69 8.11 1.67
C LYS A 40 8.50 7.66 0.82
N THR A 41 7.47 8.50 0.74
CA THR A 41 6.29 8.26 -0.11
C THR A 41 6.67 8.09 -1.58
N THR A 42 7.67 8.84 -2.06
CA THR A 42 8.15 8.71 -3.45
C THR A 42 8.80 7.35 -3.68
N ILE A 43 9.60 6.86 -2.73
CA ILE A 43 10.15 5.49 -2.78
C ILE A 43 9.02 4.46 -2.81
N GLY A 44 8.06 4.52 -1.88
CA GLY A 44 6.92 3.61 -1.86
C GLY A 44 6.18 3.58 -3.20
N ARG A 45 5.93 4.75 -3.80
CA ARG A 45 5.29 4.88 -5.11
C ARG A 45 6.15 4.35 -6.26
N CYS A 46 7.47 4.41 -6.17
CA CYS A 46 8.37 3.80 -7.13
C CYS A 46 8.37 2.27 -7.00
N VAL A 47 8.37 1.74 -5.77
CA VAL A 47 8.30 0.28 -5.53
C VAL A 47 7.04 -0.34 -6.14
N VAL A 48 5.88 0.27 -5.92
CA VAL A 48 4.61 -0.21 -6.54
C VAL A 48 4.46 0.21 -8.01
N ARG A 49 5.45 0.87 -8.59
CA ARG A 49 5.42 1.38 -9.98
C ARG A 49 4.21 2.27 -10.27
N TYR A 50 3.79 3.06 -9.28
CA TYR A 50 2.90 4.20 -9.48
C TYR A 50 3.66 5.35 -10.15
N TYR A 51 4.90 5.61 -9.71
CA TYR A 51 5.88 6.45 -10.42
C TYR A 51 6.93 5.58 -11.10
N GLN A 52 7.34 5.99 -12.29
CA GLN A 52 8.49 5.41 -12.95
C GLN A 52 9.76 6.06 -12.39
N PRO A 53 10.73 5.29 -11.87
CA PRO A 53 12.04 5.83 -11.52
C PRO A 53 12.71 6.46 -12.72
N THR A 54 13.40 7.59 -12.51
CA THR A 54 14.17 8.25 -13.58
C THR A 54 15.41 7.43 -13.94
N ALA A 55 16.02 6.77 -12.95
CA ALA A 55 17.16 5.89 -13.09
C ALA A 55 17.14 4.86 -11.94
N GLY A 56 18.01 3.86 -12.01
CA GLY A 56 18.07 2.75 -11.06
C GLY A 56 17.14 1.60 -11.44
N GLU A 57 17.01 0.63 -10.54
CA GLU A 57 16.22 -0.58 -10.75
C GLU A 57 15.31 -0.86 -9.55
N VAL A 58 14.22 -1.58 -9.79
CA VAL A 58 13.31 -2.12 -8.78
C VAL A 58 13.20 -3.61 -9.04
N THR A 59 14.06 -4.39 -8.41
CA THR A 59 14.13 -5.83 -8.64
C THR A 59 13.15 -6.57 -7.74
N TYR A 60 12.23 -7.30 -8.32
CA TYR A 60 11.25 -8.14 -7.64
C TYR A 60 11.62 -9.62 -7.77
N TYR A 61 11.75 -10.29 -6.63
CA TYR A 61 12.01 -11.72 -6.50
C TYR A 61 10.69 -12.45 -6.18
N GLY A 62 9.97 -12.86 -7.23
CA GLY A 62 8.77 -13.72 -7.08
C GLY A 62 9.14 -15.21 -6.94
N ASP A 63 8.33 -16.08 -7.54
CA ASP A 63 8.59 -17.54 -7.55
C ASP A 63 9.51 -17.98 -8.71
N GLY A 64 10.31 -17.10 -9.25
CA GLY A 64 11.12 -17.38 -10.42
C GLY A 64 12.30 -16.46 -10.57
N THR A 65 12.66 -16.19 -11.82
CA THR A 65 13.75 -15.28 -12.17
C THR A 65 13.45 -13.87 -11.67
N PRO A 66 14.44 -13.18 -11.07
CA PRO A 66 14.31 -11.79 -10.66
C PRO A 66 13.93 -10.89 -11.85
N VAL A 67 13.03 -9.94 -11.60
CA VAL A 67 12.50 -9.04 -12.63
C VAL A 67 12.69 -7.59 -12.21
N ASP A 68 13.31 -6.79 -13.07
CA ASP A 68 13.38 -5.35 -12.87
C ASP A 68 12.05 -4.69 -13.29
N LEU A 69 11.24 -4.34 -12.29
CA LEU A 69 9.95 -3.70 -12.53
C LEU A 69 10.09 -2.33 -13.19
N ALA A 70 11.25 -1.64 -13.05
CA ALA A 70 11.48 -0.34 -13.66
C ALA A 70 11.47 -0.39 -15.18
N LYS A 71 11.87 -1.53 -15.77
CA LYS A 71 11.95 -1.74 -17.23
C LYS A 71 10.65 -2.23 -17.86
N LEU A 72 9.66 -2.66 -17.05
CA LEU A 72 8.43 -3.23 -17.57
C LEU A 72 7.48 -2.16 -18.11
N ASN A 73 6.80 -2.48 -19.22
CA ASN A 73 5.70 -1.70 -19.74
C ASN A 73 4.40 -1.93 -18.93
N ARG A 74 3.34 -1.16 -19.21
CA ARG A 74 2.08 -1.19 -18.46
C ARG A 74 1.40 -2.57 -18.47
N GLN A 75 1.47 -3.28 -19.59
CA GLN A 75 0.85 -4.59 -19.75
C GLN A 75 1.61 -5.65 -18.94
N GLN A 76 2.93 -5.65 -19.00
CA GLN A 76 3.80 -6.55 -18.25
C GLN A 76 3.68 -6.33 -16.72
N LEU A 77 3.50 -5.06 -16.29
CA LEU A 77 3.32 -4.71 -14.88
C LEU A 77 1.99 -5.22 -14.29
N HIS A 78 1.00 -5.57 -15.12
CA HIS A 78 -0.34 -5.93 -14.62
C HIS A 78 -0.30 -7.07 -13.60
N LYS A 79 0.44 -8.14 -13.90
CA LYS A 79 0.56 -9.28 -12.99
C LYS A 79 1.26 -8.91 -11.67
N TYR A 80 2.30 -8.07 -11.71
CA TYR A 80 3.03 -7.65 -10.51
C TYR A 80 2.23 -6.68 -9.64
N ARG A 81 1.30 -5.92 -10.23
CA ARG A 81 0.35 -5.08 -9.49
C ARG A 81 -0.67 -5.88 -8.69
N GLN A 82 -0.88 -7.15 -8.97
CA GLN A 82 -1.65 -8.05 -8.12
C GLN A 82 -0.83 -8.48 -6.90
N GLU A 83 0.47 -8.71 -7.08
CA GLU A 83 1.38 -9.18 -6.04
C GLU A 83 1.91 -8.07 -5.12
N ILE A 84 1.91 -6.82 -5.61
CA ILE A 84 2.43 -5.65 -4.88
C ILE A 84 1.33 -4.60 -4.77
N ARG A 85 0.90 -4.32 -3.54
CA ARG A 85 -0.18 -3.38 -3.27
C ARG A 85 0.28 -2.22 -2.41
N MET A 86 -0.48 -1.12 -2.41
CA MET A 86 -0.20 0.05 -1.58
C MET A 86 -1.44 0.43 -0.79
N ILE A 87 -1.24 0.71 0.49
CA ILE A 87 -2.20 1.36 1.39
C ILE A 87 -1.73 2.80 1.55
N PHE A 88 -2.57 3.74 1.14
CA PHE A 88 -2.27 5.17 1.17
C PHE A 88 -2.59 5.78 2.53
N GLN A 89 -1.97 6.92 2.82
CA GLN A 89 -2.02 7.67 4.05
C GLN A 89 -3.43 8.03 4.53
N ASP A 90 -4.31 8.43 3.62
CA ASP A 90 -5.65 8.89 3.96
C ASP A 90 -6.73 7.89 3.54
N PRO A 91 -7.37 7.20 4.52
CA PRO A 91 -8.47 6.28 4.23
C PRO A 91 -9.72 6.99 3.70
N TYR A 92 -9.90 8.28 4.00
CA TYR A 92 -11.06 9.04 3.50
C TYR A 92 -10.98 9.28 2.00
N SER A 93 -9.83 9.73 1.50
CA SER A 93 -9.63 9.95 0.07
C SER A 93 -9.42 8.63 -0.71
N SER A 94 -9.07 7.55 -0.01
CA SER A 94 -8.82 6.24 -0.61
C SER A 94 -10.10 5.47 -0.95
N LEU A 95 -11.24 5.81 -0.35
CA LEU A 95 -12.52 5.15 -0.57
C LEU A 95 -13.48 6.08 -1.32
N ASN A 96 -14.03 5.62 -2.44
CA ASN A 96 -15.05 6.40 -3.15
C ASN A 96 -16.33 6.46 -2.29
N PRO A 97 -16.77 7.65 -1.85
CA PRO A 97 -17.92 7.77 -0.94
C PRO A 97 -19.27 7.41 -1.60
N ARG A 98 -19.31 7.28 -2.94
CA ARG A 98 -20.51 6.91 -3.71
C ARG A 98 -20.63 5.40 -3.94
N MET A 99 -19.62 4.63 -3.54
CA MET A 99 -19.61 3.17 -3.66
C MET A 99 -19.87 2.53 -2.31
N THR A 100 -20.58 1.42 -2.31
CA THR A 100 -20.73 0.57 -1.14
C THR A 100 -19.40 -0.15 -0.82
N VAL A 101 -19.25 -0.67 0.39
CA VAL A 101 -18.08 -1.48 0.79
C VAL A 101 -17.90 -2.68 -0.15
N PHE A 102 -19.01 -3.31 -0.54
CA PHE A 102 -18.99 -4.39 -1.53
C PHE A 102 -18.38 -3.94 -2.85
N GLU A 103 -18.86 -2.85 -3.43
CA GLU A 103 -18.38 -2.33 -4.72
C GLU A 103 -16.89 -1.98 -4.67
N ILE A 104 -16.42 -1.36 -3.57
CA ILE A 104 -15.02 -0.97 -3.36
C ILE A 104 -14.07 -2.18 -3.36
N VAL A 105 -14.45 -3.26 -2.68
CA VAL A 105 -13.61 -4.47 -2.58
C VAL A 105 -13.79 -5.34 -3.83
N ALA A 106 -15.02 -5.49 -4.31
CA ALA A 106 -15.37 -6.28 -5.48
C ALA A 106 -14.76 -5.74 -6.78
N GLU A 107 -14.61 -4.40 -6.90
CA GLU A 107 -13.97 -3.78 -8.08
C GLU A 107 -12.58 -4.35 -8.33
N VAL A 108 -11.78 -4.51 -7.26
CA VAL A 108 -10.42 -5.07 -7.37
C VAL A 108 -10.46 -6.52 -7.87
N LEU A 109 -11.38 -7.33 -7.37
CA LEU A 109 -11.54 -8.72 -7.79
C LEU A 109 -12.01 -8.81 -9.25
N LYS A 110 -12.97 -7.99 -9.65
CA LYS A 110 -13.53 -7.94 -11.02
C LYS A 110 -12.48 -7.51 -12.05
N VAL A 111 -11.81 -6.38 -11.79
CA VAL A 111 -10.81 -5.81 -12.73
C VAL A 111 -9.63 -6.76 -12.96
N ASN A 112 -9.31 -7.58 -11.97
CA ASN A 112 -8.24 -8.58 -12.08
C ASN A 112 -8.75 -9.97 -12.53
N GLY A 113 -10.04 -10.13 -12.82
CA GLY A 113 -10.62 -11.41 -13.27
C GLY A 113 -10.57 -12.53 -12.21
N LEU A 114 -10.54 -12.16 -10.92
CA LEU A 114 -10.32 -13.11 -9.81
C LEU A 114 -11.62 -13.76 -9.31
N ALA A 115 -12.76 -13.10 -9.47
CA ALA A 115 -14.06 -13.63 -9.09
C ALA A 115 -15.21 -12.94 -9.84
N SER A 116 -16.33 -13.61 -9.96
CA SER A 116 -17.57 -13.11 -10.58
C SER A 116 -18.82 -13.75 -9.93
N GLY A 117 -20.00 -13.14 -10.17
CA GLY A 117 -21.27 -13.68 -9.69
C GLY A 117 -21.28 -13.89 -8.16
N LYS A 118 -21.78 -15.05 -7.72
CA LYS A 118 -21.89 -15.42 -6.31
C LYS A 118 -20.53 -15.56 -5.61
N GLU A 119 -19.53 -16.10 -6.32
CA GLU A 119 -18.16 -16.23 -5.78
C GLU A 119 -17.59 -14.87 -5.36
N LEU A 120 -17.91 -13.81 -6.08
CA LEU A 120 -17.49 -12.45 -5.76
C LEU A 120 -18.03 -11.99 -4.40
N GLU A 121 -19.32 -12.27 -4.11
CA GLU A 121 -19.94 -11.93 -2.84
C GLU A 121 -19.32 -12.71 -1.68
N ASP A 122 -19.09 -14.02 -1.88
CA ASP A 122 -18.47 -14.88 -0.89
C ASP A 122 -17.02 -14.44 -0.57
N ARG A 123 -16.23 -14.09 -1.59
CA ARG A 123 -14.86 -13.58 -1.41
C ARG A 123 -14.82 -12.23 -0.69
N VAL A 124 -15.71 -11.30 -1.04
CA VAL A 124 -15.81 -10.02 -0.32
C VAL A 124 -16.19 -10.26 1.14
N ALA A 125 -17.15 -11.15 1.42
CA ALA A 125 -17.53 -11.52 2.78
C ALA A 125 -16.34 -12.10 3.58
N GLN A 126 -15.54 -12.97 2.97
CA GLN A 126 -14.33 -13.53 3.59
C GLN A 126 -13.29 -12.45 3.91
N LEU A 127 -13.03 -11.54 2.96
CA LEU A 127 -12.09 -10.43 3.15
C LEU A 127 -12.52 -9.50 4.29
N LEU A 128 -13.82 -9.20 4.42
CA LEU A 128 -14.33 -8.40 5.52
C LEU A 128 -14.15 -9.10 6.86
N ARG A 129 -14.47 -10.40 6.97
CA ARG A 129 -14.24 -11.17 8.20
C ARG A 129 -12.77 -11.18 8.60
N ARG A 130 -11.86 -11.35 7.63
CA ARG A 130 -10.41 -11.38 7.85
C ARG A 130 -9.88 -10.08 8.47
N VAL A 131 -10.48 -8.94 8.14
CA VAL A 131 -10.14 -7.66 8.76
C VAL A 131 -11.01 -7.30 9.97
N GLY A 132 -11.80 -8.26 10.50
CA GLY A 132 -12.64 -8.07 11.69
C GLY A 132 -13.89 -7.22 11.45
N LEU A 133 -14.39 -7.16 10.20
CA LEU A 133 -15.66 -6.53 9.85
C LEU A 133 -16.75 -7.57 9.58
N ARG A 134 -18.00 -7.22 9.93
CA ARG A 134 -19.15 -8.09 9.67
C ARG A 134 -19.51 -8.07 8.17
N PRO A 135 -19.80 -9.22 7.53
CA PRO A 135 -20.19 -9.29 6.13
C PRO A 135 -21.43 -8.45 5.79
N GLU A 136 -22.35 -8.30 6.73
CA GLU A 136 -23.58 -7.48 6.56
C GLU A 136 -23.26 -6.01 6.25
N TYR A 137 -22.04 -5.55 6.57
CA TYR A 137 -21.56 -4.19 6.27
C TYR A 137 -21.28 -3.95 4.79
N MET A 138 -21.27 -4.98 3.94
CA MET A 138 -21.04 -4.87 2.49
C MET A 138 -21.95 -3.86 1.82
N ARG A 139 -23.21 -3.72 2.28
CA ARG A 139 -24.20 -2.81 1.67
C ARG A 139 -24.10 -1.37 2.16
N ARG A 140 -23.24 -1.09 3.15
CA ARG A 140 -23.07 0.25 3.70
C ARG A 140 -22.06 1.06 2.90
N TYR A 141 -22.18 2.38 3.00
CA TYR A 141 -21.25 3.34 2.39
C TYR A 141 -20.14 3.73 3.36
N PRO A 142 -18.96 4.19 2.88
CA PRO A 142 -17.82 4.54 3.72
C PRO A 142 -18.14 5.55 4.83
N HIS A 143 -19.04 6.50 4.59
CA HIS A 143 -19.41 7.51 5.59
C HIS A 143 -20.11 6.94 6.84
N ALA A 144 -20.64 5.71 6.78
CA ALA A 144 -21.27 5.03 7.90
C ALA A 144 -20.27 4.34 8.85
N PHE A 145 -18.95 4.49 8.62
CA PHE A 145 -17.89 3.80 9.36
C PHE A 145 -16.99 4.78 10.10
N SER A 146 -16.45 4.36 11.25
CA SER A 146 -15.38 5.03 11.96
C SER A 146 -14.07 5.03 11.16
N GLY A 147 -13.09 5.85 11.55
CA GLY A 147 -11.77 5.90 10.92
C GLY A 147 -11.08 4.54 10.89
N GLY A 148 -11.11 3.81 12.01
CA GLY A 148 -10.53 2.46 12.10
C GLY A 148 -11.23 1.42 11.23
N GLU A 149 -12.57 1.46 11.16
CA GLU A 149 -13.33 0.57 10.28
C GLU A 149 -13.06 0.89 8.79
N ARG A 150 -12.94 2.16 8.42
CA ARG A 150 -12.52 2.55 7.05
C ARG A 150 -11.13 2.03 6.73
N GLN A 151 -10.20 2.11 7.67
CA GLN A 151 -8.87 1.54 7.47
C GLN A 151 -8.92 0.03 7.26
N ARG A 152 -9.76 -0.69 8.00
CA ARG A 152 -10.00 -2.13 7.79
C ARG A 152 -10.56 -2.41 6.38
N ILE A 153 -11.44 -1.56 5.85
CA ILE A 153 -11.96 -1.68 4.47
C ILE A 153 -10.83 -1.46 3.46
N VAL A 154 -9.96 -0.47 3.67
CA VAL A 154 -8.78 -0.23 2.80
C VAL A 154 -7.83 -1.42 2.82
N ILE A 155 -7.59 -2.02 3.99
CA ILE A 155 -6.78 -3.24 4.13
C ILE A 155 -7.45 -4.41 3.39
N ALA A 156 -8.76 -4.65 3.57
CA ALA A 156 -9.50 -5.69 2.86
C ALA A 156 -9.39 -5.54 1.34
N ARG A 157 -9.50 -4.30 0.83
CA ARG A 157 -9.31 -3.99 -0.59
C ARG A 157 -7.88 -4.29 -1.07
N ALA A 158 -6.87 -4.01 -0.26
CA ALA A 158 -5.49 -4.32 -0.60
C ALA A 158 -5.24 -5.83 -0.65
N LEU A 159 -5.86 -6.60 0.25
CA LEU A 159 -5.75 -8.07 0.32
C LEU A 159 -6.50 -8.79 -0.81
N ALA A 160 -7.40 -8.13 -1.52
CA ALA A 160 -8.29 -8.77 -2.51
C ALA A 160 -7.54 -9.52 -3.62
N THR A 161 -6.32 -9.15 -3.94
CA THR A 161 -5.49 -9.80 -4.97
C THR A 161 -4.52 -10.85 -4.39
N ASN A 162 -4.58 -11.15 -3.08
CA ASN A 162 -3.61 -12.02 -2.40
C ASN A 162 -2.16 -11.53 -2.61
N PRO A 163 -1.84 -10.29 -2.24
CA PRO A 163 -0.52 -9.72 -2.49
C PRO A 163 0.57 -10.43 -1.67
N ARG A 164 1.81 -10.30 -2.11
CA ARG A 164 3.01 -10.74 -1.37
C ARG A 164 3.72 -9.59 -0.67
N LEU A 165 3.60 -8.38 -1.23
CA LEU A 165 4.17 -7.16 -0.68
C LEU A 165 3.09 -6.08 -0.56
N ILE A 166 3.00 -5.48 0.62
CA ILE A 166 2.16 -4.30 0.85
C ILE A 166 3.07 -3.14 1.26
N VAL A 167 2.98 -2.05 0.54
CA VAL A 167 3.57 -0.77 0.92
C VAL A 167 2.53 0.01 1.72
N ALA A 168 2.76 0.18 3.01
CA ALA A 168 1.90 0.94 3.91
C ALA A 168 2.47 2.35 4.08
N ASP A 169 1.94 3.33 3.35
CA ASP A 169 2.40 4.72 3.38
C ASP A 169 1.58 5.52 4.39
N GLU A 170 2.15 5.70 5.60
CA GLU A 170 1.51 6.36 6.74
C GLU A 170 0.08 5.87 7.04
N ALA A 171 -0.15 4.58 6.81
CA ALA A 171 -1.48 3.95 6.79
C ALA A 171 -2.29 4.07 8.09
N ILE A 172 -1.68 4.46 9.19
CA ILE A 172 -2.29 4.57 10.52
C ILE A 172 -2.11 5.93 11.18
N SER A 173 -1.48 6.89 10.50
CA SER A 173 -1.11 8.20 11.07
C SER A 173 -2.33 9.03 11.51
N ALA A 174 -3.44 8.91 10.80
CA ALA A 174 -4.68 9.65 11.05
C ALA A 174 -5.60 9.00 12.11
N LEU A 175 -5.17 7.90 12.75
CA LEU A 175 -5.98 7.15 13.71
C LEU A 175 -5.59 7.48 15.17
N ASP A 176 -6.58 7.41 16.07
CA ASP A 176 -6.37 7.50 17.50
C ASP A 176 -5.47 6.37 18.01
N VAL A 177 -4.76 6.60 19.11
CA VAL A 177 -3.73 5.67 19.64
C VAL A 177 -4.28 4.26 19.86
N SER A 178 -5.47 4.12 20.46
CA SER A 178 -6.08 2.81 20.74
C SER A 178 -6.48 2.08 19.45
N ILE A 179 -7.00 2.79 18.47
CA ILE A 179 -7.38 2.23 17.17
C ILE A 179 -6.12 1.87 16.36
N ARG A 180 -5.07 2.69 16.45
CA ARG A 180 -3.77 2.45 15.84
C ARG A 180 -3.18 1.10 16.27
N ALA A 181 -3.18 0.83 17.59
CA ALA A 181 -2.71 -0.45 18.13
C ALA A 181 -3.51 -1.64 17.58
N GLN A 182 -4.84 -1.52 17.48
CA GLN A 182 -5.68 -2.57 16.91
C GLN A 182 -5.39 -2.84 15.43
N ILE A 183 -5.06 -1.80 14.64
CA ILE A 183 -4.70 -1.97 13.24
C ILE A 183 -3.30 -2.56 13.09
N LEU A 184 -2.36 -2.20 13.98
CA LEU A 184 -1.02 -2.81 13.98
C LEU A 184 -1.10 -4.31 14.25
N ASN A 185 -1.79 -4.72 15.32
CA ASN A 185 -2.00 -6.14 15.62
C ASN A 185 -2.67 -6.87 14.44
N LEU A 186 -3.69 -6.26 13.83
CA LEU A 186 -4.31 -6.83 12.62
C LEU A 186 -3.29 -7.04 11.48
N LEU A 187 -2.38 -6.10 11.26
CA LEU A 187 -1.36 -6.23 10.19
C LEU A 187 -0.34 -7.32 10.52
N GLU A 188 0.02 -7.49 11.80
CA GLU A 188 0.87 -8.60 12.27
C GLU A 188 0.19 -9.94 12.09
N ASP A 189 -1.07 -10.09 12.55
CA ASP A 189 -1.87 -11.31 12.36
C ASP A 189 -1.98 -11.68 10.88
N LEU A 190 -2.21 -10.69 10.00
CA LEU A 190 -2.28 -10.90 8.55
C LEU A 190 -0.92 -11.28 7.95
N GLN A 191 0.17 -10.76 8.50
CA GLN A 191 1.53 -11.12 8.07
C GLN A 191 1.81 -12.59 8.38
N GLU A 192 1.49 -13.05 9.59
CA GLU A 192 1.67 -14.42 10.02
C GLU A 192 0.76 -15.39 9.23
N GLU A 193 -0.53 -15.04 9.08
CA GLU A 193 -1.52 -15.89 8.39
C GLU A 193 -1.20 -16.05 6.90
N LEU A 194 -0.78 -14.98 6.23
CA LEU A 194 -0.67 -14.93 4.77
C LEU A 194 0.78 -14.90 4.26
N GLY A 195 1.78 -14.84 5.15
CA GLY A 195 3.19 -14.71 4.78
C GLY A 195 3.49 -13.38 4.07
N LEU A 196 2.81 -12.29 4.47
CA LEU A 196 2.95 -10.98 3.85
C LEU A 196 4.32 -10.37 4.14
N THR A 197 4.78 -9.57 3.21
CA THR A 197 5.95 -8.70 3.36
C THR A 197 5.46 -7.26 3.41
N TYR A 198 6.02 -6.43 4.30
CA TYR A 198 5.66 -5.03 4.39
C TYR A 198 6.84 -4.09 4.12
N LEU A 199 6.59 -3.02 3.37
CA LEU A 199 7.34 -1.77 3.44
C LEU A 199 6.49 -0.77 4.22
N PHE A 200 6.87 -0.52 5.46
CA PHE A 200 6.09 0.32 6.37
C PHE A 200 6.69 1.71 6.47
N ILE A 201 6.04 2.70 5.87
CA ILE A 201 6.47 4.10 5.89
C ILE A 201 5.74 4.80 7.02
N ALA A 202 6.50 5.34 7.98
CA ALA A 202 5.95 6.11 9.09
C ALA A 202 6.91 7.20 9.53
N HIS A 203 6.37 8.18 10.27
CA HIS A 203 7.16 9.22 10.96
C HIS A 203 7.18 8.98 12.49
N ASP A 204 6.34 8.08 13.00
CA ASP A 204 6.24 7.75 14.43
C ASP A 204 7.11 6.53 14.74
N LEU A 205 8.19 6.76 15.51
CA LEU A 205 9.13 5.71 15.90
C LEU A 205 8.52 4.65 16.82
N SER A 206 7.46 4.99 17.57
CA SER A 206 6.78 4.02 18.44
C SER A 206 6.08 2.93 17.62
N VAL A 207 5.47 3.32 16.50
CA VAL A 207 4.86 2.40 15.54
C VAL A 207 5.91 1.49 14.90
N ILE A 208 7.00 2.08 14.42
CA ILE A 208 8.10 1.35 13.78
C ILE A 208 8.70 0.31 14.72
N ARG A 209 8.91 0.69 15.98
CA ARG A 209 9.47 -0.21 17.00
C ARG A 209 8.55 -1.40 17.31
N HIS A 210 7.26 -1.25 17.10
CA HIS A 210 6.27 -2.29 17.36
C HIS A 210 6.21 -3.34 16.23
N ILE A 211 6.18 -2.90 14.96
CA ILE A 211 5.86 -3.79 13.83
C ILE A 211 7.07 -4.14 12.95
N CYS A 212 8.17 -3.39 13.01
CA CYS A 212 9.26 -3.54 12.04
C CYS A 212 10.40 -4.42 12.55
N ASP A 213 10.83 -5.37 11.72
CA ASP A 213 12.04 -6.19 11.96
C ASP A 213 13.32 -5.40 11.74
N ARG A 214 13.32 -4.53 10.73
CA ARG A 214 14.45 -3.66 10.37
C ARG A 214 13.97 -2.27 10.01
N VAL A 215 14.85 -1.29 10.15
CA VAL A 215 14.55 0.11 9.89
C VAL A 215 15.60 0.70 8.96
N ALA A 216 15.14 1.38 7.91
CA ALA A 216 15.94 2.24 7.06
C ALA A 216 15.60 3.71 7.38
N VAL A 217 16.64 4.52 7.62
CA VAL A 217 16.47 5.94 7.95
C VAL A 217 16.88 6.78 6.75
N MET A 218 15.97 7.67 6.31
CA MET A 218 16.21 8.59 5.22
C MET A 218 16.47 10.00 5.74
N TYR A 219 17.48 10.64 5.18
CA TYR A 219 17.80 12.05 5.39
C TYR A 219 17.60 12.85 4.09
N VAL A 220 17.41 14.17 4.21
CA VAL A 220 17.35 15.12 3.07
C VAL A 220 18.78 15.49 2.65
#